data_5aa6e54ef9956e4a42a30f058f4f0c41
#
_entry.id   5aa6e54ef9956e4a42a30f058f4f0c41
#
_cell.length_a   1.000
_cell.length_b   1.000
_cell.length_c   1.000
_cell.angle_alpha   90.00
_cell.angle_beta   90.00
_cell.angle_gamma   90.00
#
_symmetry.space_group_name_H-M   'P 1'
#
loop_
_entity.id
_entity.type
_entity.pdbx_description
1 polymer ?
#
loop_
_entity_poly.entity_id
_entity_poly.type
_entity_poly.pdbx_seq_one_letter_code
_entity_poly.pdbx_strand_id
1 'polypeptide(L)'
;MNELNDLNPVDRICAGCQGEPGQRVFYLQARKGGQLITLLCEKFQMQQLAAGITKFVDELQARFDELPAAVTNFEDAEMELEEPLEPRFRAGQLGLGYDEAEDLLVLVAQELTENAQAAPGEEPPQLDQPIEQEPPDGQAARFWATRQQMLNLAAHISLVASRGRPRCGNCMQPIDPTGHFCPQRNGFKH
;
A
#
# COMPACT_ATOMS: atom_id res chain seq x y z
N MET A 1 20.69 -1.71 -15.62
CA MET A 1 20.72 -2.94 -14.79
C MET A 1 19.60 -2.78 -13.77
N ASN A 2 18.55 -3.59 -13.89
CA ASN A 2 17.42 -3.50 -12.96
C ASN A 2 17.85 -4.02 -11.59
N GLU A 3 17.78 -3.18 -10.57
CA GLU A 3 18.10 -3.58 -9.21
C GLU A 3 16.85 -4.18 -8.57
N LEU A 4 16.87 -5.48 -8.34
CA LEU A 4 15.80 -6.22 -7.72
C LEU A 4 16.03 -6.27 -6.20
N ASN A 5 15.06 -5.77 -5.45
CA ASN A 5 15.12 -5.77 -3.98
C ASN A 5 14.07 -6.76 -3.45
N ASP A 6 14.50 -7.99 -3.21
CA ASP A 6 13.63 -9.08 -2.80
C ASP A 6 13.77 -9.38 -1.31
N LEU A 7 12.65 -9.39 -0.60
CA LEU A 7 12.55 -9.83 0.79
C LEU A 7 11.59 -11.03 0.88
N ASN A 8 12.13 -12.24 0.98
CA ASN A 8 11.36 -13.49 0.99
C ASN A 8 11.77 -14.42 2.15
N PRO A 9 10.89 -14.72 3.11
CA PRO A 9 9.73 -13.90 3.50
C PRO A 9 10.17 -12.67 4.29
N VAL A 10 9.29 -11.68 4.41
CA VAL A 10 9.52 -10.53 5.28
C VAL A 10 9.31 -10.91 6.75
N ASP A 11 10.13 -10.34 7.63
CA ASP A 11 9.87 -10.42 9.08
C ASP A 11 8.75 -9.46 9.48
N ARG A 12 8.71 -8.30 8.78
CA ARG A 12 7.76 -7.24 9.04
C ARG A 12 7.44 -6.48 7.76
N ILE A 13 6.18 -6.11 7.59
CA ILE A 13 5.72 -5.18 6.56
C ILE A 13 4.74 -4.20 7.20
N CYS A 14 4.93 -2.93 6.97
CA CYS A 14 4.10 -1.87 7.53
C CYS A 14 3.97 -0.69 6.57
N ALA A 15 3.05 0.19 6.87
CA ALA A 15 2.84 1.42 6.13
C ALA A 15 2.53 2.55 7.10
N GLY A 16 2.88 3.77 6.73
CA GLY A 16 2.59 4.93 7.55
C GLY A 16 2.66 6.20 6.74
N CYS A 17 2.50 7.32 7.40
CA CYS A 17 2.66 8.63 6.77
C CYS A 17 3.34 9.62 7.70
N GLN A 18 4.06 10.57 7.10
CA GLN A 18 4.69 11.69 7.79
C GLN A 18 4.17 13.01 7.24
N GLY A 19 4.09 14.02 8.09
CA GLY A 19 3.63 15.36 7.73
C GLY A 19 2.20 15.68 8.18
N GLU A 20 1.80 16.94 7.97
CA GLU A 20 0.49 17.43 8.38
C GLU A 20 -0.64 17.01 7.41
N PRO A 21 -1.89 16.98 7.87
CA PRO A 21 -3.03 16.70 7.00
C PRO A 21 -3.09 17.60 5.78
N GLY A 22 -3.02 17.01 4.58
CA GLY A 22 -2.97 17.73 3.30
C GLY A 22 -1.58 17.79 2.67
N GLN A 23 -0.51 17.52 3.43
CA GLN A 23 0.87 17.47 2.97
C GLN A 23 1.57 16.17 3.41
N ARG A 24 0.78 15.12 3.65
CA ARG A 24 1.32 13.84 4.10
C ARG A 24 2.00 13.09 2.98
N VAL A 25 3.16 12.56 3.32
CA VAL A 25 3.93 11.63 2.52
C VAL A 25 3.70 10.24 3.07
N PHE A 26 3.36 9.31 2.20
CA PHE A 26 3.09 7.92 2.59
C PHE A 26 4.29 7.05 2.29
N TYR A 27 4.54 6.11 3.19
CA TYR A 27 5.64 5.16 3.10
C TYR A 27 5.13 3.74 3.26
N LEU A 28 5.71 2.84 2.51
CA LEU A 28 5.61 1.39 2.68
C LEU A 28 6.98 0.88 3.08
N GLN A 29 7.06 0.14 4.17
CA GLN A 29 8.31 -0.46 4.64
C GLN A 29 8.18 -1.96 4.76
N ALA A 30 9.25 -2.67 4.36
CA ALA A 30 9.41 -4.08 4.62
C ALA A 30 10.81 -4.37 5.15
N ARG A 31 10.90 -5.30 6.11
CA ARG A 31 12.15 -5.72 6.73
C ARG A 31 12.32 -7.22 6.70
N LYS A 32 13.57 -7.64 6.44
CA LYS A 32 14.04 -9.00 6.63
C LYS A 32 15.45 -8.98 7.23
N GLY A 33 15.60 -9.52 8.44
CA GLY A 33 16.87 -9.45 9.17
C GLY A 33 17.34 -8.00 9.36
N GLY A 34 18.53 -7.69 8.90
CA GLY A 34 19.09 -6.34 8.95
C GLY A 34 18.74 -5.46 7.73
N GLN A 35 18.03 -5.98 6.75
CA GLN A 35 17.67 -5.24 5.55
C GLN A 35 16.30 -4.58 5.70
N LEU A 36 16.25 -3.26 5.59
CA LEU A 36 15.05 -2.44 5.57
C LEU A 36 14.90 -1.79 4.19
N ILE A 37 13.75 -1.94 3.58
CA ILE A 37 13.38 -1.27 2.33
C ILE A 37 12.21 -0.36 2.61
N THR A 38 12.40 0.92 2.33
CA THR A 38 11.36 1.96 2.42
C THR A 38 11.02 2.44 1.02
N LEU A 39 9.74 2.50 0.70
CA LEU A 39 9.22 3.01 -0.57
C LEU A 39 8.36 4.25 -0.31
N LEU A 40 8.47 5.23 -1.20
CA LEU A 40 7.62 6.40 -1.22
C LEU A 40 6.37 6.09 -2.05
N CYS A 41 5.18 6.32 -1.48
CA CYS A 41 3.92 6.00 -2.14
C CYS A 41 2.95 7.18 -2.13
N GLU A 42 2.02 7.19 -3.07
CA GLU A 42 0.91 8.13 -3.07
C GLU A 42 -0.25 7.62 -2.20
N LYS A 43 -0.99 8.55 -1.57
CA LYS A 43 -2.16 8.19 -0.76
C LYS A 43 -3.15 7.30 -1.52
N PHE A 44 -3.43 7.67 -2.78
CA PHE A 44 -4.37 6.91 -3.62
C PHE A 44 -3.87 5.48 -3.88
N GLN A 45 -2.57 5.32 -4.20
CA GLN A 45 -1.97 3.99 -4.38
C GLN A 45 -2.11 3.14 -3.12
N MET A 46 -1.87 3.72 -1.93
CA MET A 46 -2.02 2.99 -0.67
C MET A 46 -3.46 2.55 -0.42
N GLN A 47 -4.45 3.39 -0.73
CA GLN A 47 -5.85 3.03 -0.62
C GLN A 47 -6.25 1.91 -1.60
N GLN A 48 -5.76 1.96 -2.84
CA GLN A 48 -5.96 0.90 -3.83
C GLN A 48 -5.29 -0.41 -3.39
N LEU A 49 -4.07 -0.32 -2.85
CA LEU A 49 -3.36 -1.48 -2.31
C LEU A 49 -4.15 -2.16 -1.19
N ALA A 50 -4.65 -1.39 -0.22
CA ALA A 50 -5.43 -1.93 0.90
C ALA A 50 -6.70 -2.65 0.41
N ALA A 51 -7.43 -2.04 -0.51
CA ALA A 51 -8.62 -2.65 -1.11
C ALA A 51 -8.27 -3.90 -1.92
N GLY A 52 -7.18 -3.85 -2.70
CA GLY A 52 -6.67 -4.96 -3.49
C GLY A 52 -6.25 -6.15 -2.64
N ILE A 53 -5.52 -5.92 -1.55
CA ILE A 53 -5.12 -6.97 -0.61
C ILE A 53 -6.34 -7.67 -0.02
N THR A 54 -7.31 -6.90 0.49
CA THR A 54 -8.53 -7.48 1.10
C THR A 54 -9.26 -8.34 0.10
N LYS A 55 -9.53 -7.81 -1.09
CA LYS A 55 -10.20 -8.56 -2.16
C LYS A 55 -9.44 -9.83 -2.55
N PHE A 56 -8.12 -9.73 -2.69
CA PHE A 56 -7.26 -10.83 -3.10
C PHE A 56 -7.24 -11.96 -2.07
N VAL A 57 -7.18 -11.62 -0.76
CA VAL A 57 -7.25 -12.62 0.31
C VAL A 57 -8.62 -13.29 0.36
N ASP A 58 -9.72 -12.54 0.17
CA ASP A 58 -11.06 -13.08 0.09
C ASP A 58 -11.21 -14.06 -1.08
N GLU A 59 -10.66 -13.73 -2.26
CA GLU A 59 -10.66 -14.60 -3.44
C GLU A 59 -9.83 -15.87 -3.23
N LEU A 60 -8.66 -15.76 -2.58
CA LEU A 60 -7.85 -16.93 -2.21
C LEU A 60 -8.59 -17.83 -1.24
N GLN A 61 -9.26 -17.27 -0.23
CA GLN A 61 -10.04 -18.04 0.73
C GLN A 61 -11.22 -18.76 0.07
N ALA A 62 -11.85 -18.13 -0.93
CA ALA A 62 -12.95 -18.75 -1.69
C ALA A 62 -12.47 -19.84 -2.65
N ARG A 63 -11.22 -19.73 -3.15
CA ARG A 63 -10.63 -20.72 -4.08
C ARG A 63 -10.04 -21.92 -3.37
N PHE A 64 -9.51 -21.75 -2.17
CA PHE A 64 -8.81 -22.76 -1.39
C PHE A 64 -9.47 -22.90 -0.02
N ASP A 65 -10.53 -23.73 0.06
CA ASP A 65 -11.31 -23.96 1.29
C ASP A 65 -10.47 -24.52 2.46
N GLU A 66 -9.31 -25.11 2.17
CA GLU A 66 -8.40 -25.68 3.16
C GLU A 66 -7.53 -24.63 3.87
N LEU A 67 -7.43 -23.41 3.32
CA LEU A 67 -6.62 -22.37 3.91
C LEU A 67 -7.24 -21.87 5.21
N PRO A 68 -6.45 -21.79 6.32
CA PRO A 68 -6.96 -21.22 7.56
C PRO A 68 -7.38 -19.76 7.34
N ALA A 69 -8.50 -19.36 7.94
CA ALA A 69 -8.95 -17.98 7.87
C ALA A 69 -7.89 -17.04 8.47
N ALA A 70 -7.48 -16.05 7.69
CA ALA A 70 -6.66 -14.95 8.19
C ALA A 70 -7.58 -13.86 8.75
N VAL A 71 -7.25 -13.32 9.92
CA VAL A 71 -8.03 -12.26 10.57
C VAL A 71 -7.12 -11.09 10.90
N THR A 72 -7.62 -9.87 10.75
CA THR A 72 -6.87 -8.68 11.12
C THR A 72 -6.59 -8.68 12.62
N ASN A 73 -5.31 -8.69 12.98
CA ASN A 73 -4.85 -8.62 14.36
C ASN A 73 -3.42 -8.07 14.39
N PHE A 74 -3.24 -6.83 14.85
CA PHE A 74 -1.93 -6.18 15.02
C PHE A 74 -1.97 -5.18 16.17
N GLU A 75 -0.80 -4.94 16.75
CA GLU A 75 -0.58 -3.82 17.66
C GLU A 75 -0.06 -2.62 16.89
N ASP A 76 -0.44 -1.40 17.28
CA ASP A 76 -0.01 -0.16 16.60
C ASP A 76 1.53 -0.07 16.49
N ALA A 77 2.26 -0.51 17.52
CA ALA A 77 3.73 -0.53 17.52
C ALA A 77 4.34 -1.42 16.42
N GLU A 78 3.64 -2.48 16.02
CA GLU A 78 4.10 -3.36 14.93
C GLU A 78 3.99 -2.69 13.56
N MET A 79 3.16 -1.66 13.46
CA MET A 79 2.89 -0.93 12.23
C MET A 79 3.58 0.43 12.15
N GLU A 80 4.35 0.83 13.17
CA GLU A 80 5.11 2.07 13.15
C GLU A 80 6.25 2.02 12.13
N LEU A 81 6.50 3.14 11.46
CA LEU A 81 7.65 3.26 10.55
C LEU A 81 8.96 3.28 11.33
N GLU A 82 9.96 2.58 10.83
CA GLU A 82 11.31 2.60 11.38
C GLU A 82 12.12 3.75 10.78
N GLU A 83 12.82 4.49 11.64
CA GLU A 83 13.75 5.56 11.24
C GLU A 83 15.15 4.97 10.95
N PRO A 84 15.93 5.56 10.02
CA PRO A 84 15.62 6.73 9.21
C PRO A 84 14.68 6.40 8.03
N LEU A 85 13.81 7.35 7.67
CA LEU A 85 12.93 7.23 6.50
C LEU A 85 13.69 7.61 5.23
N GLU A 86 14.48 6.68 4.72
CA GLU A 86 15.26 6.82 3.47
C GLU A 86 14.61 5.99 2.36
N PRO A 87 13.74 6.60 1.53
CA PRO A 87 13.08 5.86 0.46
C PRO A 87 14.08 5.35 -0.59
N ARG A 88 14.01 4.06 -0.90
CA ARG A 88 14.79 3.45 -1.97
C ARG A 88 14.40 4.03 -3.34
N PHE A 89 13.08 4.12 -3.56
CA PHE A 89 12.48 4.75 -4.74
C PHE A 89 11.03 5.16 -4.47
N ARG A 90 10.47 5.92 -5.41
CA ARG A 90 9.05 6.23 -5.44
C ARG A 90 8.31 5.17 -6.25
N ALA A 91 7.30 4.55 -5.65
CA ALA A 91 6.49 3.54 -6.32
C ALA A 91 5.63 4.19 -7.42
N GLY A 92 5.74 3.67 -8.63
CA GLY A 92 4.87 3.99 -9.75
C GLY A 92 3.70 3.02 -9.83
N GLN A 93 3.99 1.72 -9.86
CA GLN A 93 3.00 0.66 -9.92
C GLN A 93 3.17 -0.30 -8.74
N LEU A 94 2.03 -0.75 -8.20
CA LEU A 94 1.95 -1.78 -7.18
C LEU A 94 1.11 -2.95 -7.71
N GLY A 95 1.59 -4.17 -7.49
CA GLY A 95 0.91 -5.39 -7.89
C GLY A 95 0.90 -6.42 -6.77
N LEU A 96 -0.04 -7.36 -6.84
CA LEU A 96 -0.16 -8.47 -5.90
C LEU A 96 -0.06 -9.80 -6.65
N GLY A 97 0.60 -10.75 -6.06
CA GLY A 97 0.68 -12.12 -6.52
C GLY A 97 0.57 -13.10 -5.36
N TYR A 98 0.51 -14.38 -5.68
CA TYR A 98 0.45 -15.46 -4.70
C TYR A 98 1.44 -16.56 -5.04
N ASP A 99 2.26 -16.89 -4.06
CA ASP A 99 3.17 -18.03 -4.09
C ASP A 99 2.46 -19.21 -3.41
N GLU A 100 1.88 -20.08 -4.24
CA GLU A 100 1.09 -21.24 -3.77
C GLU A 100 1.97 -22.28 -3.05
N ALA A 101 3.25 -22.38 -3.41
CA ALA A 101 4.16 -23.36 -2.81
C ALA A 101 4.48 -23.02 -1.35
N GLU A 102 4.60 -21.73 -1.04
CA GLU A 102 4.98 -21.23 0.30
C GLU A 102 3.79 -20.62 1.06
N ASP A 103 2.58 -20.56 0.47
CA ASP A 103 1.40 -19.86 1.00
C ASP A 103 1.71 -18.42 1.39
N LEU A 104 2.37 -17.68 0.49
CA LEU A 104 2.75 -16.30 0.70
C LEU A 104 2.13 -15.39 -0.37
N LEU A 105 1.65 -14.22 0.04
CA LEU A 105 1.35 -13.15 -0.91
C LEU A 105 2.63 -12.43 -1.29
N VAL A 106 2.70 -12.03 -2.55
CA VAL A 106 3.84 -11.25 -3.09
C VAL A 106 3.35 -9.86 -3.45
N LEU A 107 3.84 -8.86 -2.75
CA LEU A 107 3.66 -7.46 -3.12
C LEU A 107 4.82 -7.04 -4.01
N VAL A 108 4.52 -6.61 -5.21
CA VAL A 108 5.48 -6.12 -6.19
C VAL A 108 5.35 -4.60 -6.29
N ALA A 109 6.45 -3.88 -6.15
CA ALA A 109 6.51 -2.43 -6.35
C ALA A 109 7.53 -2.12 -7.45
N GLN A 110 7.12 -1.33 -8.44
CA GLN A 110 7.98 -0.84 -9.51
C GLN A 110 8.21 0.66 -9.33
N GLU A 111 9.44 1.10 -9.63
CA GLU A 111 9.79 2.51 -9.56
C GLU A 111 9.00 3.36 -10.56
N LEU A 112 8.62 4.56 -10.14
CA LEU A 112 8.05 5.55 -11.03
C LEU A 112 9.15 6.11 -11.94
N THR A 113 9.17 5.69 -13.20
CA THR A 113 10.08 6.21 -14.21
C THR A 113 9.39 7.26 -15.09
N GLU A 114 10.13 8.20 -15.66
CA GLU A 114 9.57 9.24 -16.54
C GLU A 114 8.85 8.68 -17.77
N ASN A 115 9.18 7.46 -18.17
CA ASN A 115 8.56 6.75 -19.29
C ASN A 115 7.33 5.92 -18.88
N ALA A 116 7.10 5.74 -17.59
CA ALA A 116 5.90 5.07 -17.09
C ALA A 116 4.72 6.05 -17.12
N GLN A 117 4.20 6.34 -18.32
CA GLN A 117 2.86 6.89 -18.43
C GLN A 117 1.92 5.84 -17.86
N ALA A 118 1.42 6.10 -16.65
CA ALA A 118 0.36 5.31 -16.08
C ALA A 118 -0.78 5.24 -17.10
N ALA A 119 -0.99 4.07 -17.68
CA ALA A 119 -2.16 3.82 -18.48
C ALA A 119 -3.36 3.96 -17.52
N PRO A 120 -4.27 4.92 -17.74
CA PRO A 120 -5.44 5.07 -16.88
C PRO A 120 -6.36 3.88 -17.16
N GLY A 121 -6.50 2.98 -16.20
CA GLY A 121 -7.52 1.96 -16.22
C GLY A 121 -7.07 0.51 -16.29
N GLU A 122 -5.85 0.17 -15.90
CA GLU A 122 -5.51 -1.25 -15.74
C GLU A 122 -6.26 -1.84 -14.55
N GLU A 123 -7.05 -2.88 -14.85
CA GLU A 123 -7.73 -3.71 -13.88
C GLU A 123 -6.72 -4.33 -12.88
N PRO A 124 -7.13 -4.61 -11.63
CA PRO A 124 -6.25 -5.27 -10.67
C PRO A 124 -5.69 -6.56 -11.27
N PRO A 125 -4.42 -6.90 -10.99
CA PRO A 125 -3.76 -8.06 -11.59
C PRO A 125 -4.60 -9.32 -11.39
N GLN A 126 -4.87 -10.02 -12.48
CA GLN A 126 -5.60 -11.28 -12.45
C GLN A 126 -4.72 -12.37 -11.83
N LEU A 127 -5.33 -13.22 -11.01
CA LEU A 127 -4.70 -14.34 -10.27
C LEU A 127 -3.87 -15.32 -11.12
N ASP A 128 -3.98 -15.28 -12.44
CA ASP A 128 -3.37 -16.27 -13.35
C ASP A 128 -2.13 -15.75 -14.11
N GLN A 129 -1.59 -14.57 -13.78
CA GLN A 129 -0.38 -14.10 -14.43
C GLN A 129 0.88 -14.54 -13.64
N PRO A 130 1.84 -15.22 -14.30
CA PRO A 130 3.11 -15.55 -13.66
C PRO A 130 3.82 -14.26 -13.23
N ILE A 131 4.38 -14.27 -12.02
CA ILE A 131 5.16 -13.17 -11.43
C ILE A 131 6.49 -12.92 -12.17
N GLU A 132 6.67 -13.54 -13.34
CA GLU A 132 7.91 -13.47 -14.14
C GLU A 132 8.03 -12.26 -15.08
N GLN A 133 7.20 -11.23 -14.92
CA GLN A 133 7.44 -10.01 -15.69
C GLN A 133 8.65 -9.30 -15.12
N GLU A 134 9.76 -9.34 -15.86
CA GLU A 134 10.90 -8.48 -15.58
C GLU A 134 10.40 -7.03 -15.51
N PRO A 135 10.78 -6.28 -14.45
CA PRO A 135 10.35 -4.89 -14.35
C PRO A 135 10.86 -4.13 -15.57
N PRO A 136 10.04 -3.23 -16.13
CA PRO A 136 10.51 -2.29 -17.13
C PRO A 136 11.70 -1.51 -16.57
N ASP A 137 12.42 -0.77 -17.41
CA ASP A 137 13.56 0.05 -16.99
C ASP A 137 13.29 0.76 -15.66
N GLY A 138 14.09 0.49 -14.61
CA GLY A 138 13.93 1.05 -13.26
C GLY A 138 14.19 0.03 -12.16
N GLN A 139 14.00 0.47 -10.91
CA GLN A 139 14.11 -0.39 -9.74
C GLN A 139 12.78 -1.11 -9.47
N ALA A 140 12.88 -2.30 -8.89
CA ALA A 140 11.72 -3.01 -8.38
C ALA A 140 12.01 -3.60 -6.99
N ALA A 141 10.96 -3.80 -6.22
CA ALA A 141 11.01 -4.51 -4.94
C ALA A 141 9.89 -5.54 -4.87
N ARG A 142 10.19 -6.70 -4.31
CA ARG A 142 9.20 -7.76 -4.08
C ARG A 142 9.25 -8.19 -2.62
N PHE A 143 8.08 -8.26 -2.00
CA PHE A 143 7.92 -8.59 -0.59
C PHE A 143 6.98 -9.78 -0.44
N TRP A 144 7.51 -10.91 0.02
CA TRP A 144 6.72 -12.10 0.35
C TRP A 144 6.27 -12.03 1.79
N ALA A 145 4.97 -11.99 2.01
CA ALA A 145 4.39 -11.88 3.34
C ALA A 145 3.22 -12.86 3.51
N THR A 146 2.97 -13.25 4.74
CA THR A 146 1.82 -14.09 5.05
C THR A 146 0.50 -13.36 4.78
N ARG A 147 -0.58 -14.10 4.55
CA ARG A 147 -1.93 -13.52 4.42
C ARG A 147 -2.30 -12.64 5.62
N GLN A 148 -1.89 -13.06 6.81
CA GLN A 148 -2.10 -12.31 8.05
C GLN A 148 -1.37 -10.95 8.03
N GLN A 149 -0.08 -10.93 7.66
CA GLN A 149 0.71 -9.69 7.56
C GLN A 149 0.12 -8.74 6.53
N MET A 150 -0.35 -9.27 5.40
CA MET A 150 -0.97 -8.44 4.35
C MET A 150 -2.33 -7.87 4.79
N LEU A 151 -3.18 -8.63 5.48
CA LEU A 151 -4.44 -8.10 6.02
C LEU A 151 -4.19 -7.04 7.09
N ASN A 152 -3.20 -7.23 7.95
CA ASN A 152 -2.79 -6.23 8.94
C ASN A 152 -2.32 -4.94 8.24
N LEU A 153 -1.50 -5.09 7.20
CA LEU A 153 -1.06 -3.97 6.37
C LEU A 153 -2.25 -3.21 5.75
N ALA A 154 -3.20 -3.92 5.14
CA ALA A 154 -4.37 -3.31 4.51
C ALA A 154 -5.25 -2.55 5.52
N ALA A 155 -5.49 -3.15 6.68
CA ALA A 155 -6.25 -2.52 7.76
C ALA A 155 -5.55 -1.26 8.28
N HIS A 156 -4.23 -1.33 8.51
CA HIS A 156 -3.46 -0.18 8.98
C HIS A 156 -3.37 0.93 7.94
N ILE A 157 -3.18 0.62 6.65
CA ILE A 157 -3.25 1.61 5.57
C ILE A 157 -4.59 2.34 5.60
N SER A 158 -5.70 1.61 5.73
CA SER A 158 -7.04 2.19 5.78
C SER A 158 -7.20 3.14 6.97
N LEU A 159 -6.66 2.75 8.13
CA LEU A 159 -6.65 3.58 9.33
C LEU A 159 -5.83 4.86 9.12
N VAL A 160 -4.59 4.75 8.64
CA VAL A 160 -3.69 5.91 8.39
C VAL A 160 -4.27 6.85 7.33
N ALA A 161 -4.81 6.30 6.25
CA ALA A 161 -5.43 7.08 5.18
C ALA A 161 -6.69 7.82 5.64
N SER A 162 -7.45 7.25 6.59
CA SER A 162 -8.67 7.86 7.15
C SER A 162 -8.39 9.01 8.11
N ARG A 163 -7.24 9.03 8.76
CA ARG A 163 -6.79 10.11 9.68
C ARG A 163 -6.44 11.42 8.95
N GLY A 164 -6.93 11.63 7.72
CA GLY A 164 -6.74 12.84 6.92
C GLY A 164 -7.52 14.04 7.44
N ARG A 165 -7.59 15.11 6.62
CA ARG A 165 -8.42 16.28 6.92
C ARG A 165 -9.87 15.89 7.19
N PRO A 166 -10.53 16.50 8.21
CA PRO A 166 -11.95 16.26 8.45
C PRO A 166 -12.76 16.61 7.20
N ARG A 167 -13.85 15.91 6.97
CA ARG A 167 -14.75 16.21 5.86
C ARG A 167 -15.90 17.09 6.32
N CYS A 168 -16.27 18.05 5.48
CA CYS A 168 -17.42 18.90 5.71
C CYS A 168 -18.71 18.06 5.72
N GLY A 169 -19.51 18.18 6.79
CA GLY A 169 -20.77 17.47 6.90
C GLY A 169 -21.81 17.81 5.84
N ASN A 170 -21.64 18.94 5.11
CA ASN A 170 -22.59 19.38 4.08
C ASN A 170 -22.14 19.01 2.66
N CYS A 171 -20.89 19.29 2.28
CA CYS A 171 -20.40 19.07 0.92
C CYS A 171 -19.42 17.89 0.80
N MET A 172 -19.09 17.24 1.90
CA MET A 172 -18.16 16.10 1.99
C MET A 172 -16.73 16.39 1.53
N GLN A 173 -16.40 17.65 1.19
CA GLN A 173 -15.04 18.06 0.85
C GLN A 173 -14.15 18.16 2.10
N PRO A 174 -12.82 17.94 1.96
CA PRO A 174 -11.89 18.10 3.06
C PRO A 174 -11.89 19.55 3.59
N ILE A 175 -11.82 19.68 4.90
CA ILE A 175 -11.68 20.98 5.57
C ILE A 175 -10.20 21.22 5.86
N ASP A 176 -9.65 22.31 5.35
CA ASP A 176 -8.29 22.73 5.68
C ASP A 176 -8.22 23.34 7.09
N PRO A 177 -7.04 23.40 7.74
CA PRO A 177 -6.88 24.06 9.04
C PRO A 177 -7.32 25.54 9.03
N THR A 178 -7.25 26.18 7.86
CA THR A 178 -7.71 27.55 7.64
C THR A 178 -9.20 27.64 7.26
N GLY A 179 -9.90 26.51 7.30
CA GLY A 179 -11.29 26.38 6.86
C GLY A 179 -11.43 26.08 5.36
N HIS A 180 -12.65 25.84 4.90
CA HIS A 180 -12.93 25.61 3.48
C HIS A 180 -14.17 26.40 3.05
N PHE A 181 -14.24 26.70 1.76
CA PHE A 181 -15.43 27.27 1.15
C PHE A 181 -16.46 26.14 0.89
N CYS A 182 -17.59 26.20 1.56
CA CYS A 182 -18.64 25.20 1.38
C CYS A 182 -19.68 25.66 0.36
N PRO A 183 -19.77 25.04 -0.85
CA PRO A 183 -20.75 25.45 -1.87
C PRO A 183 -22.19 25.30 -1.44
N GLN A 184 -22.47 24.42 -0.48
CA GLN A 184 -23.83 24.14 0.04
C GLN A 184 -24.24 25.08 1.18
N ARG A 185 -23.35 25.96 1.62
CA ARG A 185 -23.61 26.91 2.72
C ARG A 185 -23.41 28.36 2.29
N ASN A 186 -23.97 28.74 1.16
CA ASN A 186 -23.99 30.13 0.65
C ASN A 186 -22.66 30.87 0.75
N GLY A 187 -21.53 30.16 0.64
CA GLY A 187 -20.21 30.79 0.53
C GLY A 187 -19.56 31.22 1.84
N PHE A 188 -20.07 30.87 3.00
CA PHE A 188 -19.39 31.18 4.27
C PHE A 188 -18.27 30.18 4.54
N LYS A 189 -17.09 30.74 4.92
CA LYS A 189 -15.91 29.98 5.33
C LYS A 189 -16.10 29.44 6.75
N HIS A 190 -15.80 28.18 6.98
CA HIS A 190 -15.77 27.51 8.28
C HIS A 190 -14.38 27.03 8.59
#